data_5b961d243be5cad658518431e71381e7
#
_entry.id   5b961d243be5cad658518431e71381e7
#
_cell.length_a   1.000
_cell.length_b   1.000
_cell.length_c   1.000
_cell.angle_alpha   90.00
_cell.angle_beta   90.00
_cell.angle_gamma   90.00
#
_symmetry.space_group_name_H-M   'P 1'
#
loop_
_entity.id
_entity.type
_entity.pdbx_description
1 polymer ?
#
loop_
_entity_poly.entity_id
_entity_poly.type
_entity_poly.pdbx_seq_one_letter_code
_entity_poly.pdbx_strand_id
1 'polypeptide(L)'
;EPSTGQPYERDPRSIAKKAEAFMLSQGIGDAIYFGPEAEFFIFDDVRFSTDTYKVGFQVDSSELPANSDTQYEMGNLGHRPRIKGGYFPVPPIDSCQDIRSEMLSVMAEMGVVVEKHHHEVASAQHELGIKFGDMVTMADHMQIYKYVIHQVAQAYGKSACFMPKPIFGDNGS
;
A
#
# COMPACT_ATOMS: atom_id res chain seq x y z
N GLU A 1 20.23 2.17 -21.92
CA GLU A 1 21.68 2.32 -21.68
C GLU A 1 22.17 3.60 -22.36
N PRO A 2 22.84 4.51 -21.66
CA PRO A 2 23.28 5.77 -22.26
C PRO A 2 24.26 5.61 -23.42
N SER A 3 25.06 4.54 -23.40
CA SER A 3 26.06 4.27 -24.42
C SER A 3 25.51 3.72 -25.74
N THR A 4 24.37 3.07 -25.68
CA THR A 4 23.78 2.39 -26.85
C THR A 4 22.41 2.95 -27.28
N GLY A 5 21.75 3.74 -26.42
CA GLY A 5 20.38 4.18 -26.62
C GLY A 5 19.34 3.04 -26.55
N GLN A 6 19.78 1.81 -26.26
CA GLN A 6 18.90 0.65 -26.17
C GLN A 6 18.32 0.48 -24.77
N PRO A 7 17.13 -0.15 -24.65
CA PRO A 7 16.57 -0.51 -23.35
C PRO A 7 17.56 -1.38 -22.54
N TYR A 8 17.64 -1.11 -21.24
CA TYR A 8 18.46 -1.94 -20.34
C TYR A 8 17.74 -3.29 -20.10
N GLU A 9 18.44 -4.39 -20.34
CA GLU A 9 17.82 -5.72 -20.32
C GLU A 9 17.27 -6.15 -18.95
N ARG A 10 17.85 -5.62 -17.86
CA ARG A 10 17.43 -5.92 -16.48
C ARG A 10 16.44 -4.91 -15.92
N ASP A 11 16.00 -3.93 -16.71
CA ASP A 11 14.96 -3.00 -16.30
C ASP A 11 13.61 -3.70 -16.24
N PRO A 12 12.92 -3.71 -15.06
CA PRO A 12 11.63 -4.38 -14.91
C PRO A 12 10.56 -3.89 -15.90
N ARG A 13 10.54 -2.59 -16.21
CA ARG A 13 9.61 -2.04 -17.18
C ARG A 13 9.87 -2.57 -18.60
N SER A 14 11.14 -2.72 -18.97
CA SER A 14 11.53 -3.33 -20.24
C SER A 14 11.13 -4.82 -20.30
N ILE A 15 11.18 -5.53 -19.18
CA ILE A 15 10.71 -6.93 -19.08
C ILE A 15 9.19 -6.99 -19.29
N ALA A 16 8.41 -6.10 -18.69
CA ALA A 16 6.96 -6.03 -18.89
C ALA A 16 6.62 -5.79 -20.37
N LYS A 17 7.28 -4.85 -21.04
CA LYS A 17 7.12 -4.62 -22.49
C LYS A 17 7.48 -5.83 -23.34
N LYS A 18 8.53 -6.56 -22.98
CA LYS A 18 8.92 -7.81 -23.67
C LYS A 18 7.85 -8.90 -23.49
N ALA A 19 7.27 -9.01 -22.30
CA ALA A 19 6.21 -9.99 -22.03
C ALA A 19 4.94 -9.69 -22.84
N GLU A 20 4.54 -8.44 -22.95
CA GLU A 20 3.44 -8.01 -23.79
C GLU A 20 3.70 -8.32 -25.27
N ALA A 21 4.86 -7.94 -25.79
CA ALA A 21 5.26 -8.23 -27.15
C ALA A 21 5.32 -9.74 -27.43
N PHE A 22 5.78 -10.54 -26.48
CA PHE A 22 5.80 -12.00 -26.57
C PHE A 22 4.38 -12.58 -26.70
N MET A 23 3.45 -12.15 -25.81
CA MET A 23 2.06 -12.59 -25.86
C MET A 23 1.42 -12.29 -27.24
N LEU A 24 1.59 -11.07 -27.75
CA LEU A 24 1.11 -10.67 -29.07
C LEU A 24 1.71 -11.53 -30.18
N SER A 25 3.01 -11.80 -30.14
CA SER A 25 3.71 -12.62 -31.15
C SER A 25 3.26 -14.08 -31.17
N GLN A 26 2.75 -14.59 -30.04
CA GLN A 26 2.24 -15.96 -29.91
C GLN A 26 0.74 -16.08 -30.27
N GLY A 27 0.07 -14.98 -30.54
CA GLY A 27 -1.37 -14.97 -30.82
C GLY A 27 -2.24 -15.41 -29.65
N ILE A 28 -1.73 -15.27 -28.39
CA ILE A 28 -2.47 -15.64 -27.18
C ILE A 28 -3.62 -14.65 -26.91
N GLY A 29 -3.40 -13.39 -27.21
CA GLY A 29 -4.37 -12.32 -27.06
C GLY A 29 -3.88 -11.04 -27.72
N ASP A 30 -4.74 -10.05 -27.78
CA ASP A 30 -4.48 -8.71 -28.35
C ASP A 30 -4.21 -7.64 -27.27
N ALA A 31 -4.51 -7.93 -26.01
CA ALA A 31 -4.24 -7.07 -24.86
C ALA A 31 -4.05 -7.87 -23.57
N ILE A 32 -3.30 -7.30 -22.63
CA ILE A 32 -3.16 -7.81 -21.26
C ILE A 32 -3.63 -6.74 -20.29
N TYR A 33 -4.60 -7.06 -19.45
CA TYR A 33 -5.12 -6.16 -18.43
C TYR A 33 -4.78 -6.64 -17.02
N PHE A 34 -4.48 -5.68 -16.13
CA PHE A 34 -4.27 -5.92 -14.71
C PHE A 34 -5.14 -5.00 -13.87
N GLY A 35 -5.71 -5.52 -12.79
CA GLY A 35 -6.36 -4.78 -11.72
C GLY A 35 -5.60 -5.04 -10.41
N PRO A 36 -4.57 -4.24 -10.09
CA PRO A 36 -3.81 -4.44 -8.88
C PRO A 36 -4.61 -4.09 -7.63
N GLU A 37 -4.47 -4.89 -6.59
CA GLU A 37 -5.12 -4.74 -5.28
C GLU A 37 -4.03 -4.73 -4.19
N ALA A 38 -3.13 -3.76 -4.27
CA ALA A 38 -2.05 -3.66 -3.30
C ALA A 38 -2.55 -3.08 -1.97
N GLU A 39 -2.55 -3.89 -0.94
CA GLU A 39 -2.87 -3.50 0.42
C GLU A 39 -1.62 -3.00 1.16
N PHE A 40 -1.82 -2.17 2.17
CA PHE A 40 -0.75 -1.61 2.96
C PHE A 40 -1.22 -1.33 4.39
N PHE A 41 -0.25 -1.15 5.28
CA PHE A 41 -0.50 -0.81 6.68
C PHE A 41 -0.05 0.62 6.96
N ILE A 42 -0.74 1.31 7.87
CA ILE A 42 -0.35 2.63 8.38
C ILE A 42 -0.05 2.50 9.87
N PHE A 43 1.19 2.79 10.26
CA PHE A 43 1.63 2.76 11.65
C PHE A 43 1.93 4.17 12.16
N ASP A 44 1.62 4.41 13.44
CA ASP A 44 1.99 5.63 14.16
C ASP A 44 3.46 5.63 14.56
N ASP A 45 4.04 4.45 14.84
CA ASP A 45 5.45 4.30 15.17
C ASP A 45 5.99 2.94 14.72
N VAL A 46 7.23 2.92 14.25
CA VAL A 46 7.95 1.71 13.85
C VAL A 46 9.35 1.73 14.44
N ARG A 47 9.64 0.78 15.32
CA ARG A 47 10.95 0.61 15.93
C ARG A 47 11.51 -0.75 15.57
N PHE A 48 12.78 -0.82 15.16
CA PHE A 48 13.43 -2.07 14.84
C PHE A 48 14.91 -2.07 15.26
N SER A 49 15.44 -3.26 15.46
CA SER A 49 16.85 -3.49 15.72
C SER A 49 17.35 -4.64 14.86
N THR A 50 18.48 -4.43 14.22
CA THR A 50 19.20 -5.44 13.41
C THR A 50 20.60 -5.70 13.93
N ASP A 51 20.85 -5.42 15.21
CA ASP A 51 22.11 -5.66 15.88
C ASP A 51 22.44 -7.16 15.94
N THR A 52 23.74 -7.49 16.01
CA THR A 52 24.22 -8.88 16.07
C THR A 52 23.57 -9.69 17.18
N TYR A 53 23.29 -9.05 18.32
CA TYR A 53 22.76 -9.71 19.53
C TYR A 53 21.31 -9.35 19.84
N LYS A 54 20.71 -8.45 19.08
CA LYS A 54 19.33 -8.00 19.29
C LYS A 54 18.65 -7.77 17.96
N VAL A 55 17.75 -8.67 17.59
CA VAL A 55 16.96 -8.59 16.38
C VAL A 55 15.48 -8.56 16.74
N GLY A 56 14.74 -7.63 16.16
CA GLY A 56 13.31 -7.54 16.36
C GLY A 56 12.74 -6.22 15.90
N PHE A 57 11.41 -6.12 15.96
CA PHE A 57 10.68 -4.89 15.65
C PHE A 57 9.49 -4.74 16.59
N GLN A 58 9.03 -3.50 16.70
CA GLN A 58 7.79 -3.12 17.34
C GLN A 58 7.08 -2.10 16.46
N VAL A 59 5.78 -2.29 16.26
CA VAL A 59 4.91 -1.35 15.57
C VAL A 59 3.82 -0.88 16.51
N ASP A 60 3.45 0.39 16.42
CA ASP A 60 2.35 0.98 17.16
C ASP A 60 1.34 1.61 16.19
N SER A 61 0.07 1.47 16.48
CA SER A 61 -1.03 2.15 15.84
C SER A 61 -2.15 2.39 16.84
N SER A 62 -2.82 3.54 16.73
CA SER A 62 -4.01 3.83 17.52
C SER A 62 -5.14 2.82 17.31
N GLU A 63 -5.09 2.05 16.22
CA GLU A 63 -6.05 1.01 15.88
C GLU A 63 -5.72 -0.37 16.46
N LEU A 64 -4.51 -0.60 16.95
CA LEU A 64 -4.13 -1.92 17.48
C LEU A 64 -4.94 -2.26 18.74
N PRO A 65 -5.66 -3.39 18.76
CA PRO A 65 -6.54 -3.75 19.88
C PRO A 65 -5.82 -3.85 21.24
N ALA A 66 -4.56 -4.29 21.21
CA ALA A 66 -3.74 -4.48 22.41
C ALA A 66 -2.90 -3.24 22.79
N ASN A 67 -2.99 -2.16 22.05
CA ASN A 67 -2.21 -0.96 22.28
C ASN A 67 -2.85 -0.12 23.40
N SER A 68 -2.48 -0.41 24.65
CA SER A 68 -2.93 0.32 25.85
C SER A 68 -1.82 1.17 26.48
N ASP A 69 -0.57 0.99 26.04
CA ASP A 69 0.61 1.58 26.68
C ASP A 69 1.02 2.93 26.07
N THR A 70 0.62 3.18 24.82
CA THR A 70 0.92 4.42 24.12
C THR A 70 -0.21 5.44 24.29
N GLN A 71 0.13 6.63 24.71
CA GLN A 71 -0.80 7.77 24.75
C GLN A 71 -0.64 8.60 23.47
N TYR A 72 -1.73 8.80 22.76
CA TYR A 72 -1.78 9.60 21.53
C TYR A 72 -2.22 11.03 21.84
N GLU A 73 -1.87 11.99 20.96
CA GLU A 73 -2.18 13.41 21.12
C GLU A 73 -3.68 13.67 21.34
N MET A 74 -4.54 12.97 20.59
CA MET A 74 -6.00 13.06 20.70
C MET A 74 -6.59 12.14 21.77
N GLY A 75 -5.75 11.45 22.55
CA GLY A 75 -6.16 10.45 23.52
C GLY A 75 -6.52 9.10 22.91
N ASN A 76 -6.77 8.12 23.79
CA ASN A 76 -7.15 6.76 23.40
C ASN A 76 -8.68 6.61 23.55
N LEU A 77 -9.39 6.86 22.45
CA LEU A 77 -10.86 6.96 22.48
C LEU A 77 -11.58 5.62 22.50
N GLY A 78 -10.85 4.50 22.32
CA GLY A 78 -11.44 3.15 22.36
C GLY A 78 -12.14 2.72 21.08
N HIS A 79 -12.14 3.52 20.03
CA HIS A 79 -12.69 3.19 18.72
C HIS A 79 -11.66 2.39 17.93
N ARG A 80 -11.71 1.06 18.04
CA ARG A 80 -10.72 0.17 17.42
C ARG A 80 -11.41 -1.03 16.78
N PRO A 81 -10.95 -1.49 15.62
CA PRO A 81 -11.37 -2.78 15.11
C PRO A 81 -10.85 -3.89 16.04
N ARG A 82 -11.57 -4.97 16.14
CA ARG A 82 -11.02 -6.20 16.72
C ARG A 82 -10.14 -6.91 15.71
N ILE A 83 -9.30 -7.82 16.18
CA ILE A 83 -8.47 -8.68 15.32
C ILE A 83 -9.36 -9.33 14.25
N LYS A 84 -8.96 -9.24 12.99
CA LYS A 84 -9.70 -9.72 11.80
C LYS A 84 -11.10 -9.12 11.64
N GLY A 85 -11.34 -7.95 12.20
CA GLY A 85 -12.66 -7.30 12.19
C GLY A 85 -12.68 -5.91 11.58
N GLY A 86 -11.64 -5.54 10.81
CA GLY A 86 -11.47 -4.20 10.24
C GLY A 86 -12.08 -3.97 8.85
N TYR A 87 -12.76 -4.96 8.27
CA TYR A 87 -13.24 -4.84 6.88
C TYR A 87 -14.44 -3.90 6.77
N PHE A 88 -14.27 -2.82 6.03
CA PHE A 88 -15.30 -1.81 5.73
C PHE A 88 -16.01 -1.17 6.94
N PRO A 89 -15.34 -0.80 8.04
CA PRO A 89 -15.98 0.01 9.06
C PRO A 89 -16.19 1.44 8.57
N VAL A 90 -17.00 2.17 9.31
CA VAL A 90 -17.14 3.61 9.14
C VAL A 90 -16.49 4.35 10.32
N PRO A 91 -16.15 5.65 10.20
CA PRO A 91 -15.74 6.45 11.35
C PRO A 91 -16.75 6.36 12.50
N PRO A 92 -16.33 6.34 13.77
CA PRO A 92 -14.97 6.60 14.24
C PRO A 92 -14.04 5.39 14.30
N ILE A 93 -14.53 4.18 14.01
CA ILE A 93 -13.67 2.97 14.02
C ILE A 93 -12.64 3.03 12.88
N ASP A 94 -13.06 3.46 11.70
CA ASP A 94 -12.13 3.80 10.61
C ASP A 94 -11.50 5.17 10.88
N SER A 95 -10.38 5.20 11.57
CA SER A 95 -9.67 6.41 11.94
C SER A 95 -8.80 7.00 10.81
N CYS A 96 -8.61 6.27 9.72
CA CYS A 96 -7.73 6.64 8.62
C CYS A 96 -8.47 7.00 7.31
N GLN A 97 -9.78 7.27 7.37
CA GLN A 97 -10.55 7.64 6.19
C GLN A 97 -9.96 8.87 5.48
N ASP A 98 -9.64 9.92 6.22
CA ASP A 98 -9.19 11.18 5.64
C ASP A 98 -7.81 11.07 4.98
N ILE A 99 -6.86 10.36 5.61
CA ILE A 99 -5.54 10.14 5.02
C ILE A 99 -5.63 9.33 3.72
N ARG A 100 -6.50 8.32 3.66
CA ARG A 100 -6.73 7.57 2.41
C ARG A 100 -7.41 8.43 1.35
N SER A 101 -8.34 9.30 1.72
CA SER A 101 -8.98 10.24 0.80
C SER A 101 -7.96 11.20 0.18
N GLU A 102 -7.01 11.71 0.97
CA GLU A 102 -5.93 12.54 0.45
C GLU A 102 -5.00 11.76 -0.48
N MET A 103 -4.65 10.52 -0.14
CA MET A 103 -3.87 9.65 -1.05
C MET A 103 -4.53 9.51 -2.42
N LEU A 104 -5.84 9.27 -2.46
CA LEU A 104 -6.57 9.19 -3.73
C LEU A 104 -6.59 10.53 -4.47
N SER A 105 -6.76 11.64 -3.77
CA SER A 105 -6.77 12.98 -4.39
C SER A 105 -5.44 13.27 -5.06
N VAL A 106 -4.31 13.00 -4.39
CA VAL A 106 -2.97 13.18 -4.95
C VAL A 106 -2.74 12.25 -6.14
N MET A 107 -3.17 10.99 -6.07
CA MET A 107 -3.07 10.06 -7.20
C MET A 107 -3.88 10.55 -8.40
N ALA A 108 -5.09 11.06 -8.19
CA ALA A 108 -5.92 11.61 -9.26
C ALA A 108 -5.26 12.82 -9.95
N GLU A 109 -4.64 13.70 -9.17
CA GLU A 109 -3.86 14.84 -9.71
C GLU A 109 -2.63 14.37 -10.52
N MET A 110 -2.06 13.22 -10.19
CA MET A 110 -0.97 12.58 -10.94
C MET A 110 -1.45 11.76 -12.15
N GLY A 111 -2.75 11.76 -12.44
CA GLY A 111 -3.34 11.11 -13.61
C GLY A 111 -3.69 9.63 -13.43
N VAL A 112 -3.66 9.10 -12.20
CA VAL A 112 -4.15 7.76 -11.90
C VAL A 112 -5.67 7.79 -11.76
N VAL A 113 -6.38 6.91 -12.47
CA VAL A 113 -7.83 6.78 -12.33
C VAL A 113 -8.16 6.00 -11.07
N VAL A 114 -8.62 6.70 -10.05
CA VAL A 114 -8.97 6.13 -8.75
C VAL A 114 -10.46 5.77 -8.68
N GLU A 115 -10.83 4.76 -7.87
CA GLU A 115 -12.21 4.27 -7.76
C GLU A 115 -12.75 4.29 -6.34
N LYS A 116 -11.99 3.77 -5.38
CA LYS A 116 -12.45 3.62 -3.99
C LYS A 116 -11.28 3.56 -3.02
N HIS A 117 -11.59 3.69 -1.73
CA HIS A 117 -10.69 3.28 -0.66
C HIS A 117 -11.49 2.69 0.51
N HIS A 118 -10.88 1.84 1.28
CA HIS A 118 -11.47 1.28 2.48
C HIS A 118 -10.42 0.79 3.47
N HIS A 119 -10.85 0.57 4.70
CA HIS A 119 -10.09 -0.16 5.70
C HIS A 119 -10.17 -1.65 5.39
N GLU A 120 -9.06 -2.35 5.52
CA GLU A 120 -8.96 -3.79 5.31
C GLU A 120 -9.18 -4.61 6.58
N VAL A 121 -9.11 -5.93 6.47
CA VAL A 121 -9.48 -6.88 7.54
C VAL A 121 -8.59 -6.75 8.77
N ALA A 122 -7.27 -6.57 8.59
CA ALA A 122 -6.37 -6.44 9.73
C ALA A 122 -6.41 -5.03 10.33
N SER A 123 -6.03 -4.93 11.59
CA SER A 123 -5.79 -3.63 12.23
C SER A 123 -4.75 -2.84 11.46
N ALA A 124 -4.98 -1.55 11.27
CA ALA A 124 -4.11 -0.64 10.52
C ALA A 124 -3.90 -1.00 9.03
N GLN A 125 -4.68 -1.89 8.47
CA GLN A 125 -4.58 -2.32 7.07
C GLN A 125 -5.58 -1.56 6.19
N HIS A 126 -5.14 -1.16 5.00
CA HIS A 126 -5.87 -0.30 4.08
C HIS A 126 -5.67 -0.73 2.63
N GLU A 127 -6.64 -0.37 1.80
CA GLU A 127 -6.58 -0.54 0.35
C GLU A 127 -7.13 0.68 -0.38
N LEU A 128 -6.51 1.01 -1.51
CA LEU A 128 -6.99 2.01 -2.46
C LEU A 128 -7.22 1.33 -3.81
N GLY A 129 -8.44 1.38 -4.31
CA GLY A 129 -8.79 0.86 -5.62
C GLY A 129 -8.45 1.84 -6.74
N ILE A 130 -7.73 1.36 -7.74
CA ILE A 130 -7.46 2.06 -8.99
C ILE A 130 -8.07 1.27 -10.15
N LYS A 131 -8.52 1.99 -11.18
CA LYS A 131 -9.10 1.37 -12.36
C LYS A 131 -8.07 0.46 -13.05
N PHE A 132 -8.50 -0.74 -13.42
CA PHE A 132 -7.67 -1.65 -14.20
C PHE A 132 -7.26 -1.04 -15.55
N GLY A 133 -6.15 -1.48 -16.09
CA GLY A 133 -5.63 -1.02 -17.37
C GLY A 133 -4.61 -1.99 -17.96
N ASP A 134 -3.96 -1.58 -19.03
CA ASP A 134 -2.93 -2.41 -19.65
C ASP A 134 -1.74 -2.64 -18.71
N MET A 135 -1.02 -3.73 -18.95
CA MET A 135 0.03 -4.24 -18.07
C MET A 135 1.11 -3.20 -17.76
N VAL A 136 1.61 -2.51 -18.77
CA VAL A 136 2.72 -1.56 -18.59
C VAL A 136 2.26 -0.32 -17.84
N THR A 137 1.09 0.22 -18.20
CA THR A 137 0.48 1.36 -17.50
C THR A 137 0.20 1.03 -16.04
N MET A 138 -0.34 -0.15 -15.74
CA MET A 138 -0.60 -0.56 -14.36
C MET A 138 0.68 -0.78 -13.56
N ALA A 139 1.73 -1.31 -14.18
CA ALA A 139 3.03 -1.40 -13.54
C ALA A 139 3.61 -0.01 -13.18
N ASP A 140 3.48 0.96 -14.09
CA ASP A 140 3.88 2.35 -13.84
C ASP A 140 3.01 2.97 -12.72
N HIS A 141 1.68 2.78 -12.76
CA HIS A 141 0.77 3.27 -11.72
C HIS A 141 1.07 2.68 -10.34
N MET A 142 1.51 1.43 -10.26
CA MET A 142 1.89 0.83 -8.98
C MET A 142 3.14 1.48 -8.37
N GLN A 143 4.06 2.02 -9.15
CA GLN A 143 5.17 2.81 -8.62
C GLN A 143 4.68 4.15 -8.06
N ILE A 144 3.80 4.84 -8.79
CA ILE A 144 3.15 6.08 -8.34
C ILE A 144 2.33 5.82 -7.06
N TYR A 145 1.52 4.78 -7.04
CA TYR A 145 0.70 4.34 -5.91
C TYR A 145 1.52 4.22 -4.62
N LYS A 146 2.59 3.43 -4.66
CA LYS A 146 3.46 3.24 -3.50
C LYS A 146 4.15 4.54 -3.07
N TYR A 147 4.62 5.31 -4.03
CA TYR A 147 5.27 6.59 -3.77
C TYR A 147 4.32 7.57 -3.06
N VAL A 148 3.12 7.76 -3.60
CA VAL A 148 2.11 8.67 -3.02
C VAL A 148 1.73 8.22 -1.61
N ILE A 149 1.46 6.93 -1.40
CA ILE A 149 1.09 6.40 -0.08
C ILE A 149 2.17 6.69 0.96
N HIS A 150 3.45 6.45 0.62
CA HIS A 150 4.55 6.77 1.54
C HIS A 150 4.66 8.26 1.84
N GLN A 151 4.53 9.13 0.81
CA GLN A 151 4.65 10.58 0.99
C GLN A 151 3.50 11.16 1.82
N VAL A 152 2.27 10.76 1.53
CA VAL A 152 1.10 11.22 2.29
C VAL A 152 1.16 10.70 3.72
N ALA A 153 1.49 9.41 3.94
CA ALA A 153 1.65 8.88 5.29
C ALA A 153 2.68 9.68 6.10
N GLN A 154 3.83 10.00 5.49
CA GLN A 154 4.86 10.84 6.12
C GLN A 154 4.37 12.24 6.47
N ALA A 155 3.56 12.87 5.60
CA ALA A 155 3.00 14.18 5.86
C ALA A 155 2.06 14.19 7.10
N TYR A 156 1.44 13.06 7.39
CA TYR A 156 0.63 12.84 8.61
C TYR A 156 1.45 12.34 9.81
N GLY A 157 2.79 12.32 9.72
CA GLY A 157 3.65 11.80 10.79
C GLY A 157 3.52 10.30 11.01
N LYS A 158 3.11 9.54 9.99
CA LYS A 158 2.89 8.09 10.03
C LYS A 158 3.81 7.36 9.07
N SER A 159 3.90 6.05 9.22
CA SER A 159 4.67 5.16 8.33
C SER A 159 3.75 4.24 7.56
N ALA A 160 3.89 4.19 6.24
CA ALA A 160 3.24 3.18 5.42
C ALA A 160 4.13 1.94 5.25
N CYS A 161 3.53 0.76 5.25
CA CYS A 161 4.22 -0.52 5.12
C CYS A 161 3.50 -1.42 4.13
N PHE A 162 4.23 -1.88 3.11
CA PHE A 162 3.74 -2.83 2.09
C PHE A 162 4.17 -4.28 2.34
N MET A 163 4.66 -4.60 3.52
CA MET A 163 4.86 -6.00 3.89
C MET A 163 3.51 -6.71 3.95
N PRO A 164 3.39 -7.92 3.38
CA PRO A 164 2.09 -8.58 3.27
C PRO A 164 1.48 -8.96 4.63
N LYS A 165 2.29 -9.19 5.65
CA LYS A 165 1.82 -9.57 6.98
C LYS A 165 2.73 -9.07 8.11
N PRO A 166 2.76 -7.75 8.37
CA PRO A 166 3.63 -7.18 9.41
C PRO A 166 3.11 -7.45 10.83
N ILE A 167 1.83 -7.79 11.00
CA ILE A 167 1.22 -8.08 12.30
C ILE A 167 0.93 -9.57 12.41
N PHE A 168 1.69 -10.28 13.25
CA PHE A 168 1.46 -11.70 13.50
C PHE A 168 0.10 -11.93 14.17
N GLY A 169 -0.64 -12.91 13.69
CA GLY A 169 -1.95 -13.31 14.25
C GLY A 169 -3.14 -12.54 13.69
N ASP A 170 -2.95 -11.43 13.00
CA ASP A 170 -3.99 -10.73 12.27
C ASP A 170 -4.01 -11.15 10.79
N ASN A 171 -4.83 -10.51 9.97
CA ASN A 171 -4.90 -10.77 8.54
C ASN A 171 -3.70 -10.13 7.81
N GLY A 172 -3.56 -10.44 6.52
CA GLY A 172 -2.54 -9.87 5.64
C GLY A 172 -2.97 -9.95 4.19
N SER A 173 -2.13 -9.45 3.34
CA SER A 173 -2.35 -9.41 1.88
C SER A 173 -1.53 -10.49 1.16
#